data_a3fec7c60668efb2fd222bfc62d6ba57
#
_entry.id   a3fec7c60668efb2fd222bfc62d6ba57
#
_cell.length_a   1.000
_cell.length_b   1.000
_cell.length_c   1.000
_cell.angle_alpha   90.00
_cell.angle_beta   90.00
_cell.angle_gamma   90.00
#
_symmetry.space_group_name_H-M   'P 1'
#
loop_
_entity.id
_entity.type
_entity.pdbx_description
1 polymer ?
#
loop_
_entity_poly.entity_id
_entity_poly.type
_entity_poly.pdbx_seq_one_letter_code
_entity_poly.pdbx_strand_id
1 'polypeptide(L)'
;DQEWLELEAAACDYEARLLPPFFNTLAQYVEMDNSTFACPGHQHGAFFKKHPAGRQFYDFFGENVFRADMCNADVKLGDLLIHEGSAKHAQKFAAKVFNADKTYFVLNGTSAANKVVTNALLTRGDLVLFDRNNHKSNHHGALIQAGATPVYLEAARNPFGFIGGIDECCFDEHYLRDLIREAAPEKANASRPFRLAVIQLGTYDGTVYNARQVVDKIGHLCDYILFDSAWVGYEQFIPMMADCSPLLLELTPDDPGIFVTQSVHKQQAGFSQTSQIHKKDNHLRGQARFCPHKRLNNAFMLHASTSPFYPLFAALDVNAKIHEGE
;
A
#
# COMPACT_ATOMS: atom_id res chain seq x y z
N ASP A 1 -48.12 2.23 -12.09
CA ASP A 1 -47.53 3.32 -11.29
C ASP A 1 -46.68 2.78 -10.12
N GLN A 2 -47.07 1.71 -9.46
CA GLN A 2 -46.27 1.12 -8.37
C GLN A 2 -45.02 0.42 -8.91
N GLU A 3 -45.12 -0.30 -10.01
CA GLU A 3 -43.97 -0.94 -10.69
C GLU A 3 -42.92 0.09 -11.15
N TRP A 4 -43.36 1.27 -11.58
CA TRP A 4 -42.47 2.38 -11.93
C TRP A 4 -41.69 2.91 -10.73
N LEU A 5 -42.36 3.10 -9.60
CA LEU A 5 -41.72 3.55 -8.35
C LEU A 5 -40.72 2.52 -7.81
N GLU A 6 -41.01 1.23 -7.94
CA GLU A 6 -40.11 0.15 -7.56
C GLU A 6 -38.88 0.11 -8.49
N LEU A 7 -39.07 0.31 -9.79
CA LEU A 7 -37.99 0.37 -10.78
C LEU A 7 -37.09 1.59 -10.54
N GLU A 8 -37.69 2.74 -10.29
CA GLU A 8 -36.97 3.99 -9.97
C GLU A 8 -36.18 3.85 -8.68
N ALA A 9 -36.77 3.27 -7.63
CA ALA A 9 -36.10 3.00 -6.38
C ALA A 9 -34.93 2.03 -6.55
N ALA A 10 -35.09 0.97 -7.35
CA ALA A 10 -34.04 0.01 -7.65
C ALA A 10 -32.91 0.64 -8.46
N ALA A 11 -33.23 1.52 -9.43
CA ALA A 11 -32.23 2.25 -10.20
C ALA A 11 -31.42 3.22 -9.30
N CYS A 12 -32.10 3.98 -8.44
CA CYS A 12 -31.45 4.86 -7.47
C CYS A 12 -30.54 4.10 -6.51
N ASP A 13 -30.98 2.94 -6.01
CA ASP A 13 -30.17 2.07 -5.13
C ASP A 13 -28.95 1.50 -5.87
N TYR A 14 -29.11 1.09 -7.12
CA TYR A 14 -28.00 0.66 -7.96
C TYR A 14 -26.97 1.79 -8.17
N GLU A 15 -27.43 2.97 -8.58
CA GLU A 15 -26.57 4.14 -8.79
C GLU A 15 -25.85 4.54 -7.52
N ALA A 16 -26.51 4.52 -6.36
CA ALA A 16 -25.90 4.84 -5.08
C ALA A 16 -24.77 3.86 -4.68
N ARG A 17 -24.83 2.62 -5.17
CA ARG A 17 -23.82 1.59 -4.93
C ARG A 17 -22.77 1.48 -6.03
N LEU A 18 -22.99 2.12 -7.18
CA LEU A 18 -22.09 2.03 -8.33
C LEU A 18 -20.72 2.65 -8.05
N LEU A 19 -20.70 3.81 -7.44
CA LEU A 19 -19.47 4.57 -7.20
C LEU A 19 -18.91 4.32 -5.80
N PRO A 20 -17.57 4.15 -5.67
CA PRO A 20 -16.93 4.00 -4.38
C PRO A 20 -16.92 5.34 -3.60
N PRO A 21 -16.69 5.30 -2.26
CA PRO A 21 -16.98 6.41 -1.36
C PRO A 21 -16.30 7.74 -1.70
N PHE A 22 -15.00 7.70 -2.02
CA PHE A 22 -14.25 8.94 -2.30
C PHE A 22 -14.56 9.46 -3.70
N PHE A 23 -14.55 8.59 -4.71
CA PHE A 23 -14.83 9.02 -6.08
C PHE A 23 -16.25 9.56 -6.23
N ASN A 24 -17.23 8.99 -5.55
CA ASN A 24 -18.59 9.52 -5.53
C ASN A 24 -18.61 10.96 -4.96
N THR A 25 -17.97 11.17 -3.81
CA THR A 25 -17.90 12.51 -3.19
C THR A 25 -17.19 13.51 -4.11
N LEU A 26 -16.09 13.10 -4.76
CA LEU A 26 -15.34 13.95 -5.68
C LEU A 26 -16.17 14.32 -6.92
N ALA A 27 -16.86 13.34 -7.52
CA ALA A 27 -17.71 13.57 -8.68
C ALA A 27 -18.83 14.57 -8.35
N GLN A 28 -19.55 14.37 -7.26
CA GLN A 28 -20.59 15.30 -6.80
C GLN A 28 -20.03 16.70 -6.50
N TYR A 29 -18.84 16.77 -5.91
CA TYR A 29 -18.18 18.07 -5.65
C TYR A 29 -17.84 18.81 -6.95
N VAL A 30 -17.35 18.11 -7.95
CA VAL A 30 -17.05 18.64 -9.28
C VAL A 30 -18.32 19.17 -9.97
N GLU A 31 -19.45 18.46 -9.82
CA GLU A 31 -20.75 18.87 -10.40
C GLU A 31 -21.30 20.18 -9.78
N MET A 32 -20.96 20.50 -8.54
CA MET A 32 -21.38 21.73 -7.89
C MET A 32 -20.81 23.00 -8.52
N ASP A 33 -19.78 22.86 -9.37
CA ASP A 33 -19.11 23.95 -10.10
C ASP A 33 -18.72 25.15 -9.22
N ASN A 34 -18.16 24.87 -8.05
CA ASN A 34 -17.75 25.90 -7.11
C ASN A 34 -16.56 26.70 -7.65
N SER A 35 -16.62 28.03 -7.52
CA SER A 35 -15.46 28.88 -7.76
C SER A 35 -14.40 28.65 -6.69
N THR A 36 -13.15 28.49 -7.10
CA THR A 36 -12.03 28.31 -6.16
C THR A 36 -11.08 29.49 -6.19
N PHE A 37 -10.61 29.89 -5.00
CA PHE A 37 -9.55 30.88 -4.80
C PHE A 37 -8.34 30.24 -4.09
N ALA A 38 -8.38 28.92 -3.91
CA ALA A 38 -7.31 28.13 -3.32
C ALA A 38 -6.36 27.56 -4.39
N CYS A 39 -5.33 26.80 -3.96
CA CYS A 39 -4.55 25.95 -4.85
C CYS A 39 -5.41 24.75 -5.35
N PRO A 40 -5.07 24.13 -6.48
CA PRO A 40 -3.97 24.45 -7.39
C PRO A 40 -4.19 25.75 -8.19
N GLY A 41 -3.08 26.44 -8.52
CA GLY A 41 -3.12 27.75 -9.17
C GLY A 41 -3.71 27.79 -10.58
N HIS A 42 -3.94 26.64 -11.22
CA HIS A 42 -4.64 26.59 -12.52
C HIS A 42 -6.15 26.83 -12.41
N GLN A 43 -6.71 26.82 -11.19
CA GLN A 43 -8.11 27.13 -10.90
C GLN A 43 -9.08 26.42 -11.85
N HIS A 44 -9.23 25.11 -11.69
CA HIS A 44 -10.04 24.23 -12.52
C HIS A 44 -9.70 24.33 -14.02
N GLY A 45 -8.43 24.60 -14.34
CA GLY A 45 -7.93 24.73 -15.71
C GLY A 45 -8.13 26.12 -16.36
N ALA A 46 -8.79 27.06 -15.68
CA ALA A 46 -9.04 28.40 -16.24
C ALA A 46 -7.76 29.13 -16.67
N PHE A 47 -6.67 28.94 -15.92
CA PHE A 47 -5.38 29.55 -16.22
C PHE A 47 -4.74 28.99 -17.49
N PHE A 48 -4.87 27.66 -17.72
CA PHE A 48 -4.36 27.04 -18.95
C PHE A 48 -5.06 27.62 -20.22
N LYS A 49 -6.35 27.86 -20.12
CA LYS A 49 -7.15 28.37 -21.25
C LYS A 49 -6.73 29.78 -21.75
N LYS A 50 -5.90 30.50 -20.98
CA LYS A 50 -5.42 31.85 -21.32
C LYS A 50 -4.31 31.86 -22.38
N HIS A 51 -3.71 30.73 -22.70
CA HIS A 51 -2.65 30.62 -23.69
C HIS A 51 -2.93 29.47 -24.67
N PRO A 52 -2.64 29.60 -25.97
CA PRO A 52 -2.93 28.54 -26.95
C PRO A 52 -2.37 27.18 -26.62
N ALA A 53 -1.10 27.08 -26.14
CA ALA A 53 -0.51 25.83 -25.71
C ALA A 53 -1.23 25.23 -24.49
N GLY A 54 -1.63 26.07 -23.55
CA GLY A 54 -2.41 25.64 -22.38
C GLY A 54 -3.82 25.16 -22.78
N ARG A 55 -4.43 25.77 -23.79
CA ARG A 55 -5.73 25.34 -24.34
C ARG A 55 -5.59 23.92 -24.93
N GLN A 56 -4.55 23.63 -25.72
CA GLN A 56 -4.30 22.31 -26.28
C GLN A 56 -4.09 21.27 -25.16
N PHE A 57 -3.36 21.63 -24.12
CA PHE A 57 -3.16 20.77 -22.96
C PHE A 57 -4.47 20.47 -22.23
N TYR A 58 -5.30 21.50 -22.01
CA TYR A 58 -6.61 21.35 -21.38
C TYR A 58 -7.56 20.47 -22.21
N ASP A 59 -7.64 20.72 -23.51
CA ASP A 59 -8.52 19.97 -24.42
C ASP A 59 -8.07 18.50 -24.55
N PHE A 60 -6.74 18.23 -24.48
CA PHE A 60 -6.19 16.88 -24.53
C PHE A 60 -6.57 16.05 -23.29
N PHE A 61 -6.44 16.60 -22.08
CA PHE A 61 -6.74 15.86 -20.85
C PHE A 61 -8.23 15.87 -20.48
N GLY A 62 -8.98 16.82 -20.97
CA GLY A 62 -10.39 16.99 -20.65
C GLY A 62 -10.62 17.75 -19.33
N GLU A 63 -11.77 18.35 -19.24
CA GLU A 63 -12.15 19.26 -18.17
C GLU A 63 -12.07 18.67 -16.77
N ASN A 64 -12.55 17.42 -16.60
CA ASN A 64 -12.72 16.84 -15.28
C ASN A 64 -11.40 16.55 -14.55
N VAL A 65 -10.30 16.34 -15.27
CA VAL A 65 -8.97 16.20 -14.64
C VAL A 65 -8.60 17.47 -13.87
N PHE A 66 -8.85 18.64 -14.47
CA PHE A 66 -8.54 19.93 -13.84
C PHE A 66 -9.54 20.31 -12.75
N ARG A 67 -10.81 19.95 -12.92
CA ARG A 67 -11.85 20.20 -11.92
C ARG A 67 -11.72 19.28 -10.70
N ALA A 68 -11.19 18.08 -10.89
CA ALA A 68 -10.93 17.11 -9.83
C ALA A 68 -9.60 17.34 -9.11
N ASP A 69 -8.72 18.21 -9.62
CA ASP A 69 -7.46 18.54 -8.93
C ASP A 69 -7.72 19.61 -7.87
N MET A 70 -7.95 19.16 -6.66
CA MET A 70 -8.50 19.91 -5.55
C MET A 70 -7.49 20.18 -4.45
N CYS A 71 -7.76 21.18 -3.63
CA CYS A 71 -7.01 21.47 -2.41
C CYS A 71 -7.32 20.46 -1.30
N ASN A 72 -6.28 19.95 -0.64
CA ASN A 72 -6.43 19.01 0.49
C ASN A 72 -7.14 19.61 1.72
N ALA A 73 -7.32 20.92 1.75
CA ALA A 73 -7.99 21.61 2.86
C ALA A 73 -9.52 21.75 2.67
N ASP A 74 -10.11 21.18 1.62
CA ASP A 74 -11.56 21.24 1.45
C ASP A 74 -12.27 20.29 2.42
N VAL A 75 -13.10 20.90 3.30
CA VAL A 75 -13.78 20.17 4.37
C VAL A 75 -14.79 19.14 3.89
N LYS A 76 -15.32 19.26 2.68
CA LYS A 76 -16.29 18.31 2.10
C LYS A 76 -15.62 17.02 1.64
N LEU A 77 -14.37 17.12 1.18
CA LEU A 77 -13.59 15.98 0.68
C LEU A 77 -12.83 15.26 1.80
N GLY A 78 -12.63 15.93 2.94
CA GLY A 78 -11.84 15.44 4.06
C GLY A 78 -10.34 15.61 3.83
N ASP A 79 -9.55 15.23 4.82
CA ASP A 79 -8.09 15.36 4.77
C ASP A 79 -7.43 14.02 4.46
N LEU A 80 -6.71 13.96 3.33
CA LEU A 80 -6.01 12.75 2.88
C LEU A 80 -4.78 12.42 3.74
N LEU A 81 -4.15 13.42 4.39
CA LEU A 81 -2.93 13.21 5.19
C LEU A 81 -3.22 12.62 6.56
N ILE A 82 -4.36 12.96 7.15
CA ILE A 82 -4.80 12.42 8.44
C ILE A 82 -5.90 11.38 8.31
N HIS A 83 -6.24 11.03 7.07
CA HIS A 83 -7.22 9.98 6.74
C HIS A 83 -8.59 10.23 7.34
N GLU A 84 -9.18 11.40 7.05
CA GLU A 84 -10.53 11.79 7.49
C GLU A 84 -11.52 11.90 6.33
N GLY A 85 -12.80 12.05 6.66
CA GLY A 85 -13.89 12.23 5.69
C GLY A 85 -14.04 11.08 4.70
N SER A 86 -14.30 11.40 3.43
CA SER A 86 -14.47 10.42 2.35
C SER A 86 -13.21 9.60 2.09
N ALA A 87 -12.01 10.18 2.30
CA ALA A 87 -10.74 9.46 2.22
C ALA A 87 -10.65 8.30 3.22
N LYS A 88 -11.12 8.51 4.45
CA LYS A 88 -11.20 7.45 5.46
C LYS A 88 -12.17 6.34 5.06
N HIS A 89 -13.32 6.72 4.48
CA HIS A 89 -14.31 5.75 4.04
C HIS A 89 -13.76 4.89 2.87
N ALA A 90 -13.11 5.50 1.89
CA ALA A 90 -12.45 4.80 0.79
C ALA A 90 -11.41 3.79 1.28
N GLN A 91 -10.53 4.20 2.19
CA GLN A 91 -9.50 3.31 2.73
C GLN A 91 -10.06 2.18 3.61
N LYS A 92 -11.18 2.43 4.31
CA LYS A 92 -11.91 1.37 5.03
C LYS A 92 -12.57 0.39 4.06
N PHE A 93 -13.15 0.90 2.99
CA PHE A 93 -13.73 0.09 1.93
C PHE A 93 -12.68 -0.79 1.28
N ALA A 94 -11.54 -0.21 0.87
CA ALA A 94 -10.42 -0.97 0.33
C ALA A 94 -9.88 -2.02 1.32
N ALA A 95 -9.77 -1.67 2.62
CA ALA A 95 -9.34 -2.64 3.63
C ALA A 95 -10.27 -3.85 3.71
N LYS A 96 -11.60 -3.64 3.60
CA LYS A 96 -12.58 -4.72 3.57
C LYS A 96 -12.40 -5.61 2.33
N VAL A 97 -12.29 -5.00 1.14
CA VAL A 97 -12.15 -5.70 -0.13
C VAL A 97 -10.88 -6.54 -0.17
N PHE A 98 -9.76 -5.98 0.30
CA PHE A 98 -8.46 -6.65 0.33
C PHE A 98 -8.20 -7.48 1.59
N ASN A 99 -9.20 -7.70 2.45
CA ASN A 99 -9.07 -8.50 3.68
C ASN A 99 -7.96 -8.04 4.63
N ALA A 100 -7.77 -6.72 4.71
CA ALA A 100 -6.81 -6.06 5.60
C ALA A 100 -7.49 -5.44 6.83
N ASP A 101 -6.76 -5.25 7.93
CA ASP A 101 -7.25 -4.51 9.08
C ASP A 101 -7.30 -3.01 8.83
N LYS A 102 -6.37 -2.51 8.03
CA LYS A 102 -6.29 -1.13 7.53
C LYS A 102 -5.60 -1.07 6.18
N THR A 103 -6.06 -0.12 5.36
CA THR A 103 -5.41 0.24 4.09
C THR A 103 -5.09 1.73 4.10
N TYR A 104 -3.95 2.08 3.51
CA TYR A 104 -3.50 3.46 3.30
C TYR A 104 -3.20 3.65 1.82
N PHE A 105 -3.84 4.63 1.20
CA PHE A 105 -3.58 4.99 -0.18
C PHE A 105 -2.33 5.87 -0.25
N VAL A 106 -1.41 5.51 -1.14
CA VAL A 106 -0.11 6.19 -1.32
C VAL A 106 0.01 6.65 -2.76
N LEU A 107 0.22 7.94 -2.97
CA LEU A 107 0.22 8.56 -4.30
C LEU A 107 1.63 8.75 -4.90
N ASN A 108 2.67 8.27 -4.20
CA ASN A 108 4.06 8.42 -4.62
C ASN A 108 4.72 7.05 -4.91
N GLY A 109 3.92 6.07 -5.35
CA GLY A 109 4.35 4.73 -5.71
C GLY A 109 4.72 3.86 -4.51
N THR A 110 4.91 2.56 -4.76
CA THR A 110 5.37 1.62 -3.73
C THR A 110 6.75 1.98 -3.20
N SER A 111 7.53 2.77 -3.94
CA SER A 111 8.78 3.33 -3.42
C SER A 111 8.59 4.19 -2.18
N ALA A 112 7.51 4.97 -2.11
CA ALA A 112 7.14 5.71 -0.90
C ALA A 112 6.48 4.78 0.13
N ALA A 113 5.59 3.88 -0.29
CA ALA A 113 4.91 2.93 0.59
C ALA A 113 5.92 2.09 1.40
N ASN A 114 6.95 1.55 0.76
CA ASN A 114 8.02 0.79 1.41
C ASN A 114 8.77 1.62 2.46
N LYS A 115 9.10 2.88 2.13
CA LYS A 115 9.76 3.78 3.09
C LYS A 115 8.86 4.12 4.28
N VAL A 116 7.57 4.29 4.06
CA VAL A 116 6.59 4.49 5.13
C VAL A 116 6.62 3.32 6.11
N VAL A 117 6.52 2.08 5.61
CA VAL A 117 6.51 0.89 6.47
C VAL A 117 7.84 0.73 7.20
N THR A 118 8.97 0.84 6.49
CA THR A 118 10.30 0.68 7.10
C THR A 118 10.57 1.76 8.15
N ASN A 119 10.22 3.03 7.89
CA ASN A 119 10.41 4.11 8.86
C ASN A 119 9.41 4.07 10.04
N ALA A 120 8.23 3.47 9.85
CA ALA A 120 7.30 3.25 10.94
C ALA A 120 7.78 2.17 11.92
N LEU A 121 8.48 1.16 11.43
CA LEU A 121 8.85 -0.02 12.22
C LEU A 121 10.28 0.04 12.77
N LEU A 122 11.23 0.53 11.97
CA LEU A 122 12.66 0.42 12.22
C LEU A 122 13.25 1.68 12.83
N THR A 123 14.25 1.47 13.70
CA THR A 123 15.12 2.50 14.25
C THR A 123 16.56 1.99 14.30
N ARG A 124 17.49 2.88 14.62
CA ARG A 124 18.89 2.50 14.82
C ARG A 124 19.01 1.42 15.88
N GLY A 125 19.75 0.36 15.58
CA GLY A 125 19.94 -0.80 16.44
C GLY A 125 18.93 -1.93 16.18
N ASP A 126 17.90 -1.74 15.36
CA ASP A 126 17.06 -2.83 14.93
C ASP A 126 17.74 -3.69 13.86
N LEU A 127 17.45 -4.99 13.86
CA LEU A 127 17.78 -5.87 12.75
C LEU A 127 16.62 -5.95 11.75
N VAL A 128 16.97 -5.96 10.47
CA VAL A 128 16.04 -6.19 9.37
C VAL A 128 16.53 -7.36 8.53
N LEU A 129 15.65 -8.34 8.32
CA LEU A 129 15.91 -9.49 7.44
C LEU A 129 15.46 -9.14 6.03
N PHE A 130 16.35 -9.22 5.06
CA PHE A 130 16.06 -8.90 3.66
C PHE A 130 16.14 -10.11 2.75
N ASP A 131 15.11 -10.33 1.96
CA ASP A 131 15.28 -10.99 0.66
C ASP A 131 16.30 -10.20 -0.16
N ARG A 132 17.38 -10.87 -0.60
CA ARG A 132 18.45 -10.23 -1.38
C ARG A 132 17.93 -9.57 -2.66
N ASN A 133 16.89 -10.11 -3.25
CA ASN A 133 16.22 -9.58 -4.43
C ASN A 133 15.17 -8.52 -4.09
N ASN A 134 15.55 -7.51 -3.34
CA ASN A 134 14.63 -6.51 -2.83
C ASN A 134 14.76 -5.17 -3.55
N HIS A 135 13.66 -4.42 -3.62
CA HIS A 135 13.66 -3.10 -4.24
C HIS A 135 14.45 -2.08 -3.42
N LYS A 136 15.21 -1.21 -4.11
CA LYS A 136 16.07 -0.18 -3.49
C LYS A 136 15.37 0.69 -2.44
N SER A 137 14.05 0.93 -2.56
CA SER A 137 13.32 1.76 -1.61
C SER A 137 13.25 1.17 -0.20
N ASN A 138 13.21 -0.17 -0.10
CA ASN A 138 13.29 -0.86 1.19
C ASN A 138 14.65 -0.65 1.85
N HIS A 139 15.73 -0.77 1.09
CA HIS A 139 17.09 -0.50 1.59
C HIS A 139 17.27 0.97 1.98
N HIS A 140 16.79 1.92 1.15
CA HIS A 140 16.87 3.34 1.49
C HIS A 140 16.09 3.67 2.76
N GLY A 141 14.88 3.14 2.91
CA GLY A 141 14.07 3.36 4.11
C GLY A 141 14.66 2.72 5.36
N ALA A 142 15.04 1.45 5.28
CA ALA A 142 15.50 0.68 6.41
C ALA A 142 16.93 1.03 6.84
N LEU A 143 17.87 1.11 5.89
CA LEU A 143 19.29 1.22 6.22
C LEU A 143 19.74 2.69 6.28
N ILE A 144 19.37 3.51 5.29
CA ILE A 144 19.84 4.89 5.21
C ILE A 144 19.01 5.79 6.13
N GLN A 145 17.67 5.70 6.06
CA GLN A 145 16.80 6.59 6.84
C GLN A 145 16.64 6.13 8.29
N ALA A 146 16.35 4.85 8.52
CA ALA A 146 16.13 4.31 9.86
C ALA A 146 17.41 3.88 10.57
N GLY A 147 18.49 3.56 9.84
CA GLY A 147 19.77 3.13 10.40
C GLY A 147 19.74 1.70 10.98
N ALA A 148 18.87 0.84 10.48
CA ALA A 148 18.82 -0.56 10.86
C ALA A 148 19.97 -1.36 10.28
N THR A 149 20.31 -2.49 10.90
CA THR A 149 21.35 -3.42 10.44
C THR A 149 20.73 -4.55 9.63
N PRO A 150 21.20 -4.82 8.39
CA PRO A 150 20.61 -5.86 7.56
C PRO A 150 21.21 -7.25 7.83
N VAL A 151 20.38 -8.27 7.67
CA VAL A 151 20.76 -9.67 7.46
C VAL A 151 20.07 -10.10 6.17
N TYR A 152 20.74 -10.88 5.31
CA TYR A 152 20.24 -11.20 3.98
C TYR A 152 19.92 -12.68 3.82
N LEU A 153 18.77 -12.94 3.17
CA LEU A 153 18.40 -14.22 2.60
C LEU A 153 18.89 -14.22 1.15
N GLU A 154 19.82 -15.06 0.80
CA GLU A 154 20.36 -15.16 -0.55
C GLU A 154 19.38 -15.85 -1.49
N ALA A 155 19.33 -15.39 -2.73
CA ALA A 155 18.49 -15.95 -3.79
C ALA A 155 19.32 -16.73 -4.80
N ALA A 156 18.77 -17.84 -5.25
CA ALA A 156 19.35 -18.65 -6.32
C ALA A 156 19.49 -17.82 -7.61
N ARG A 157 20.53 -18.11 -8.40
CA ARG A 157 20.73 -17.51 -9.72
C ARG A 157 21.07 -18.60 -10.72
N ASN A 158 20.44 -18.53 -11.89
CA ASN A 158 20.84 -19.42 -12.98
C ASN A 158 22.05 -18.85 -13.76
N PRO A 159 22.69 -19.65 -14.66
CA PRO A 159 23.85 -19.19 -15.44
C PRO A 159 23.58 -17.97 -16.34
N PHE A 160 22.32 -17.67 -16.63
CA PHE A 160 21.92 -16.51 -17.45
C PHE A 160 21.65 -15.25 -16.63
N GLY A 161 21.80 -15.33 -15.29
CA GLY A 161 21.60 -14.19 -14.37
C GLY A 161 20.16 -13.99 -13.89
N PHE A 162 19.22 -14.85 -14.27
CA PHE A 162 17.87 -14.80 -13.73
C PHE A 162 17.88 -15.17 -12.24
N ILE A 163 17.09 -14.45 -11.46
CA ILE A 163 16.97 -14.62 -10.03
C ILE A 163 15.84 -15.62 -9.76
N GLY A 164 16.16 -16.68 -9.03
CA GLY A 164 15.21 -17.67 -8.56
C GLY A 164 14.65 -17.33 -7.19
N GLY A 165 14.11 -18.35 -6.51
CA GLY A 165 13.66 -18.23 -5.11
C GLY A 165 14.82 -18.06 -4.14
N ILE A 166 14.48 -17.72 -2.89
CA ILE A 166 15.41 -17.72 -1.77
C ILE A 166 15.95 -19.15 -1.58
N ASP A 167 17.26 -19.28 -1.40
CA ASP A 167 17.89 -20.58 -1.14
C ASP A 167 17.35 -21.19 0.13
N GLU A 168 16.98 -22.46 0.08
CA GLU A 168 16.31 -23.15 1.20
C GLU A 168 17.14 -23.15 2.48
N CYS A 169 18.47 -23.26 2.38
CA CYS A 169 19.37 -23.19 3.53
C CYS A 169 19.30 -21.86 4.28
N CYS A 170 18.88 -20.77 3.62
CA CYS A 170 18.73 -19.47 4.27
C CYS A 170 17.54 -19.41 5.25
N PHE A 171 16.62 -20.37 5.20
CA PHE A 171 15.51 -20.48 6.14
C PHE A 171 15.85 -21.35 7.36
N ASP A 172 17.04 -21.94 7.42
CA ASP A 172 17.50 -22.68 8.59
C ASP A 172 17.75 -21.73 9.76
N GLU A 173 17.15 -21.99 10.92
CA GLU A 173 17.26 -21.10 12.07
C GLU A 173 18.70 -21.03 12.61
N HIS A 174 19.47 -22.11 12.58
CA HIS A 174 20.86 -22.08 13.04
C HIS A 174 21.70 -21.18 12.13
N TYR A 175 21.51 -21.30 10.82
CA TYR A 175 22.16 -20.43 9.85
C TYR A 175 21.82 -18.96 10.11
N LEU A 176 20.53 -18.63 10.30
CA LEU A 176 20.09 -17.26 10.60
C LEU A 176 20.65 -16.76 11.93
N ARG A 177 20.72 -17.63 12.97
CA ARG A 177 21.31 -17.27 14.26
C ARG A 177 22.80 -16.99 14.17
N ASP A 178 23.53 -17.68 13.29
CA ASP A 178 24.94 -17.40 13.03
C ASP A 178 25.12 -16.02 12.39
N LEU A 179 24.33 -15.70 11.37
CA LEU A 179 24.35 -14.36 10.76
C LEU A 179 23.97 -13.24 11.74
N ILE A 180 23.02 -13.51 12.64
CA ILE A 180 22.64 -12.54 13.69
C ILE A 180 23.82 -12.33 14.66
N ARG A 181 24.54 -13.39 15.06
CA ARG A 181 25.73 -13.27 15.92
C ARG A 181 26.82 -12.43 15.29
N GLU A 182 26.99 -12.50 13.98
CA GLU A 182 27.95 -11.68 13.25
C GLU A 182 27.50 -10.22 13.16
N ALA A 183 26.20 -9.98 12.87
CA ALA A 183 25.68 -8.63 12.62
C ALA A 183 25.35 -7.87 13.90
N ALA A 184 24.83 -8.53 14.94
CA ALA A 184 24.40 -7.95 16.21
C ALA A 184 24.45 -9.02 17.33
N PRO A 185 25.65 -9.27 17.91
CA PRO A 185 25.84 -10.34 18.92
C PRO A 185 24.88 -10.25 20.10
N GLU A 186 24.49 -9.04 20.49
CA GLU A 186 23.58 -8.77 21.61
C GLU A 186 22.15 -9.27 21.35
N LYS A 187 21.78 -9.49 20.09
CA LYS A 187 20.47 -10.01 19.67
C LYS A 187 20.45 -11.50 19.36
N ALA A 188 21.59 -12.17 19.41
CA ALA A 188 21.71 -13.59 19.03
C ALA A 188 20.76 -14.52 19.78
N ASN A 189 20.47 -14.21 21.04
CA ASN A 189 19.60 -15.01 21.90
C ASN A 189 18.19 -14.43 22.06
N ALA A 190 17.85 -13.34 21.34
CA ALA A 190 16.50 -12.79 21.36
C ALA A 190 15.51 -13.79 20.74
N SER A 191 14.31 -13.91 21.31
CA SER A 191 13.28 -14.78 20.73
C SER A 191 12.85 -14.30 19.35
N ARG A 192 12.73 -12.98 19.17
CA ARG A 192 12.42 -12.31 17.90
C ARG A 192 13.49 -11.27 17.61
N PRO A 193 14.63 -11.67 17.01
CA PRO A 193 15.74 -10.77 16.77
C PRO A 193 15.45 -9.72 15.69
N PHE A 194 14.58 -10.05 14.71
CA PHE A 194 14.24 -9.15 13.62
C PHE A 194 13.01 -8.31 13.95
N ARG A 195 13.16 -6.99 13.92
CA ARG A 195 12.01 -6.09 14.01
C ARG A 195 11.14 -6.18 12.75
N LEU A 196 11.76 -6.39 11.60
CA LEU A 196 11.10 -6.49 10.30
C LEU A 196 11.84 -7.50 9.41
N ALA A 197 11.10 -8.35 8.71
CA ALA A 197 11.57 -9.02 7.51
C ALA A 197 10.92 -8.38 6.28
N VAL A 198 11.65 -8.24 5.18
CA VAL A 198 11.15 -7.72 3.91
C VAL A 198 11.33 -8.77 2.83
N ILE A 199 10.23 -9.26 2.31
CA ILE A 199 10.17 -10.32 1.29
C ILE A 199 9.53 -9.77 0.03
N GLN A 200 10.21 -9.92 -1.10
CA GLN A 200 9.66 -9.61 -2.42
C GLN A 200 8.67 -10.73 -2.80
N LEU A 201 7.37 -10.53 -2.55
CA LEU A 201 6.36 -11.59 -2.75
C LEU A 201 6.30 -12.10 -4.18
N GLY A 202 6.31 -11.17 -5.14
CA GLY A 202 6.42 -11.47 -6.55
C GLY A 202 7.64 -10.78 -7.15
N THR A 203 8.59 -11.57 -7.67
CA THR A 203 9.80 -11.01 -8.23
C THR A 203 9.57 -10.49 -9.65
N TYR A 204 10.47 -9.64 -10.11
CA TYR A 204 10.48 -9.15 -11.48
C TYR A 204 10.54 -10.29 -12.51
N ASP A 205 11.24 -11.38 -12.18
CA ASP A 205 11.43 -12.55 -13.04
C ASP A 205 10.27 -13.57 -12.95
N GLY A 206 9.24 -13.28 -12.17
CA GLY A 206 8.01 -14.08 -12.11
C GLY A 206 7.98 -15.15 -11.01
N THR A 207 8.95 -15.20 -10.11
CA THR A 207 8.86 -16.05 -8.91
C THR A 207 7.83 -15.46 -7.95
N VAL A 208 6.89 -16.27 -7.46
CA VAL A 208 5.90 -15.89 -6.44
C VAL A 208 6.00 -16.85 -5.27
N TYR A 209 6.09 -16.31 -4.06
CA TYR A 209 6.20 -17.11 -2.84
C TYR A 209 4.83 -17.48 -2.28
N ASN A 210 4.76 -18.65 -1.65
CA ASN A 210 3.65 -19.01 -0.77
C ASN A 210 3.82 -18.25 0.55
N ALA A 211 2.88 -17.35 0.85
CA ALA A 211 2.97 -16.47 2.01
C ALA A 211 2.93 -17.25 3.33
N ARG A 212 2.11 -18.32 3.42
CA ARG A 212 2.04 -19.16 4.64
C ARG A 212 3.38 -19.85 4.92
N GLN A 213 3.99 -20.42 3.90
CA GLN A 213 5.29 -21.08 4.04
C GLN A 213 6.39 -20.11 4.49
N VAL A 214 6.39 -18.88 4.00
CA VAL A 214 7.32 -17.85 4.47
C VAL A 214 7.10 -17.54 5.94
N VAL A 215 5.86 -17.34 6.37
CA VAL A 215 5.53 -17.07 7.78
C VAL A 215 5.93 -18.26 8.67
N ASP A 216 5.69 -19.49 8.24
CA ASP A 216 6.04 -20.70 9.00
C ASP A 216 7.56 -20.82 9.20
N LYS A 217 8.36 -20.45 8.18
CA LYS A 217 9.81 -20.56 8.22
C LYS A 217 10.50 -19.48 9.06
N ILE A 218 10.08 -18.22 8.95
CA ILE A 218 10.77 -17.08 9.58
C ILE A 218 9.92 -16.26 10.53
N GLY A 219 8.61 -16.45 10.55
CA GLY A 219 7.69 -15.59 11.31
C GLY A 219 7.96 -15.56 12.81
N HIS A 220 8.38 -16.67 13.38
CA HIS A 220 8.73 -16.77 14.80
C HIS A 220 9.98 -15.96 15.19
N LEU A 221 10.82 -15.60 14.24
CA LEU A 221 12.00 -14.74 14.42
C LEU A 221 11.73 -13.24 14.20
N CYS A 222 10.54 -12.88 13.73
CA CYS A 222 10.21 -11.53 13.28
C CYS A 222 9.05 -10.94 14.07
N ASP A 223 9.11 -9.63 14.38
CA ASP A 223 7.94 -8.90 14.87
C ASP A 223 6.95 -8.63 13.75
N TYR A 224 7.44 -8.27 12.56
CA TYR A 224 6.67 -7.99 11.36
C TYR A 224 7.31 -8.60 10.12
N ILE A 225 6.47 -8.90 9.13
CA ILE A 225 6.90 -9.19 7.76
C ILE A 225 6.23 -8.17 6.82
N LEU A 226 7.02 -7.51 5.99
CA LEU A 226 6.58 -6.72 4.85
C LEU A 226 6.70 -7.60 3.60
N PHE A 227 5.58 -7.90 2.98
CA PHE A 227 5.54 -8.47 1.64
C PHE A 227 5.46 -7.32 0.62
N ASP A 228 6.55 -7.11 -0.12
CA ASP A 228 6.55 -6.20 -1.26
C ASP A 228 5.87 -6.90 -2.44
N SER A 229 4.62 -6.53 -2.68
CA SER A 229 3.75 -7.09 -3.72
C SER A 229 3.62 -6.14 -4.91
N ALA A 230 4.69 -5.37 -5.21
CA ALA A 230 4.65 -4.37 -6.27
C ALA A 230 4.40 -4.94 -7.68
N TRP A 231 4.73 -6.22 -7.93
CA TRP A 231 4.51 -6.91 -9.21
C TRP A 231 3.34 -7.88 -9.20
N VAL A 232 2.68 -8.04 -8.07
CA VAL A 232 1.47 -8.84 -7.85
C VAL A 232 0.44 -7.98 -7.11
N GLY A 233 -0.44 -8.54 -6.29
CA GLY A 233 -1.42 -7.76 -5.53
C GLY A 233 -2.86 -8.14 -5.89
N TYR A 234 -3.01 -9.07 -6.80
CA TYR A 234 -4.27 -9.64 -7.28
C TYR A 234 -4.45 -11.10 -6.85
N GLU A 235 -3.47 -11.69 -6.20
CA GLU A 235 -3.39 -13.13 -5.93
C GLU A 235 -4.59 -13.65 -5.13
N GLN A 236 -5.13 -12.87 -4.20
CA GLN A 236 -6.30 -13.28 -3.41
C GLN A 236 -7.59 -13.41 -4.23
N PHE A 237 -7.65 -12.76 -5.41
CA PHE A 237 -8.81 -12.79 -6.30
C PHE A 237 -8.70 -13.90 -7.34
N ILE A 238 -7.60 -14.64 -7.37
CA ILE A 238 -7.35 -15.76 -8.28
C ILE A 238 -7.26 -17.04 -7.44
N PRO A 239 -8.25 -17.96 -7.52
CA PRO A 239 -8.30 -19.12 -6.63
C PRO A 239 -7.03 -19.96 -6.60
N MET A 240 -6.36 -20.17 -7.74
CA MET A 240 -5.12 -20.95 -7.81
C MET A 240 -3.92 -20.25 -7.17
N MET A 241 -4.01 -18.97 -6.85
CA MET A 241 -2.95 -18.17 -6.24
C MET A 241 -3.25 -17.79 -4.79
N ALA A 242 -4.36 -18.27 -4.21
CA ALA A 242 -4.81 -17.89 -2.88
C ALA A 242 -3.72 -18.09 -1.80
N ASP A 243 -2.97 -19.19 -1.87
CA ASP A 243 -1.89 -19.51 -0.93
C ASP A 243 -0.69 -18.54 -1.02
N CYS A 244 -0.61 -17.77 -2.10
CA CYS A 244 0.42 -16.74 -2.25
C CYS A 244 0.01 -15.43 -1.56
N SER A 245 -1.27 -15.25 -1.19
CA SER A 245 -1.73 -13.98 -0.62
C SER A 245 -1.44 -13.86 0.88
N PRO A 246 -0.63 -12.87 1.29
CA PRO A 246 -0.42 -12.58 2.71
C PRO A 246 -1.70 -12.07 3.41
N LEU A 247 -2.64 -11.51 2.65
CA LEU A 247 -3.87 -10.93 3.17
C LEU A 247 -4.94 -11.97 3.50
N LEU A 248 -4.82 -13.18 2.92
CA LEU A 248 -5.70 -14.31 3.25
C LEU A 248 -5.19 -15.14 4.45
N LEU A 249 -4.01 -14.84 4.98
CA LEU A 249 -3.47 -15.56 6.15
C LEU A 249 -4.38 -15.42 7.37
N GLU A 250 -4.67 -16.55 7.99
CA GLU A 250 -5.19 -16.60 9.36
C GLU A 250 -4.02 -16.49 10.32
N LEU A 251 -4.03 -15.46 11.17
CA LEU A 251 -2.92 -15.10 12.05
C LEU A 251 -3.32 -15.23 13.52
N THR A 252 -2.41 -15.78 14.30
CA THR A 252 -2.52 -15.93 15.73
C THR A 252 -1.67 -14.88 16.47
N PRO A 253 -1.84 -14.68 17.78
CA PRO A 253 -0.99 -13.77 18.55
C PRO A 253 0.51 -14.07 18.51
N ASP A 254 0.88 -15.30 18.13
CA ASP A 254 2.28 -15.72 17.99
C ASP A 254 2.86 -15.43 16.61
N ASP A 255 2.02 -15.19 15.61
CA ASP A 255 2.46 -14.84 14.26
C ASP A 255 3.00 -13.39 14.20
N PRO A 256 3.84 -13.06 13.21
CA PRO A 256 4.25 -11.68 12.98
C PRO A 256 3.09 -10.82 12.48
N GLY A 257 3.15 -9.51 12.70
CA GLY A 257 2.29 -8.57 11.99
C GLY A 257 2.63 -8.54 10.51
N ILE A 258 1.64 -8.35 9.65
CA ILE A 258 1.82 -8.34 8.21
C ILE A 258 1.59 -6.93 7.65
N PHE A 259 2.53 -6.48 6.82
CA PHE A 259 2.35 -5.38 5.90
C PHE A 259 2.45 -5.89 4.47
N VAL A 260 1.63 -5.34 3.59
CA VAL A 260 1.69 -5.61 2.15
C VAL A 260 1.71 -4.27 1.42
N THR A 261 2.69 -4.07 0.53
CA THR A 261 2.75 -2.89 -0.33
C THR A 261 2.50 -3.29 -1.78
N GLN A 262 1.59 -2.59 -2.44
CA GLN A 262 1.17 -2.90 -3.81
C GLN A 262 1.33 -1.70 -4.71
N SER A 263 1.89 -1.89 -5.90
CA SER A 263 1.83 -0.92 -7.00
C SER A 263 0.56 -1.16 -7.81
N VAL A 264 -0.50 -0.46 -7.45
CA VAL A 264 -1.80 -0.59 -8.13
C VAL A 264 -1.67 -0.29 -9.63
N HIS A 265 -0.81 0.66 -9.99
CA HIS A 265 -0.55 1.04 -11.38
C HIS A 265 0.16 -0.01 -12.23
N LYS A 266 0.67 -1.10 -11.66
CA LYS A 266 1.39 -2.13 -12.44
C LYS A 266 0.47 -3.24 -12.92
N GLN A 267 -0.23 -3.89 -12.00
CA GLN A 267 -1.01 -5.11 -12.28
C GLN A 267 -2.49 -4.99 -11.90
N GLN A 268 -2.91 -3.83 -11.42
CA GLN A 268 -4.29 -3.52 -11.06
C GLN A 268 -4.75 -2.25 -11.82
N ALA A 269 -5.96 -1.76 -11.52
CA ALA A 269 -6.53 -0.59 -12.19
C ALA A 269 -6.12 0.72 -11.50
N GLY A 270 -5.07 1.39 -11.99
CA GLY A 270 -4.63 2.66 -11.42
C GLY A 270 -3.70 3.44 -12.34
N PHE A 271 -3.71 4.75 -12.20
CA PHE A 271 -2.72 5.62 -12.86
C PHE A 271 -1.33 5.40 -12.26
N SER A 272 -0.27 5.70 -13.04
CA SER A 272 1.10 5.70 -12.52
C SER A 272 1.22 6.42 -11.18
N GLN A 273 2.07 5.92 -10.30
CA GLN A 273 2.27 6.33 -8.91
C GLN A 273 1.20 5.86 -7.91
N THR A 274 0.05 5.33 -8.35
CA THR A 274 -0.92 4.77 -7.39
C THR A 274 -0.35 3.53 -6.73
N SER A 275 -0.36 3.52 -5.41
CA SER A 275 0.02 2.39 -4.59
C SER A 275 -0.78 2.35 -3.30
N GLN A 276 -0.69 1.24 -2.57
CA GLN A 276 -1.37 1.10 -1.29
C GLN A 276 -0.54 0.27 -0.31
N ILE A 277 -0.76 0.53 0.97
CA ILE A 277 -0.22 -0.23 2.09
C ILE A 277 -1.39 -0.91 2.77
N HIS A 278 -1.37 -2.22 2.84
CA HIS A 278 -2.28 -2.99 3.66
C HIS A 278 -1.58 -3.42 4.95
N LYS A 279 -2.29 -3.32 6.04
CA LYS A 279 -1.82 -3.70 7.37
C LYS A 279 -2.74 -4.74 7.94
N LYS A 280 -2.19 -5.86 8.43
CA LYS A 280 -2.90 -6.95 9.07
C LYS A 280 -2.17 -7.35 10.35
N ASP A 281 -2.57 -6.76 11.48
CA ASP A 281 -1.91 -6.92 12.77
C ASP A 281 -2.83 -6.79 13.98
N ASN A 282 -4.15 -6.91 13.79
CA ASN A 282 -5.11 -6.84 14.91
C ASN A 282 -4.85 -7.92 15.97
N HIS A 283 -4.29 -9.07 15.58
CA HIS A 283 -3.88 -10.15 16.48
C HIS A 283 -2.74 -9.74 17.43
N LEU A 284 -2.02 -8.65 17.15
CA LEU A 284 -0.94 -8.12 17.99
C LEU A 284 -1.40 -7.02 18.95
N ARG A 285 -2.67 -6.65 18.93
CA ARG A 285 -3.16 -5.58 19.83
C ARG A 285 -2.89 -5.93 21.29
N GLY A 286 -2.35 -4.95 22.02
CA GLY A 286 -1.94 -5.11 23.41
C GLY A 286 -0.52 -5.65 23.60
N GLN A 287 0.16 -6.11 22.56
CA GLN A 287 1.56 -6.51 22.61
C GLN A 287 2.50 -5.32 22.40
N ALA A 288 3.66 -5.34 23.04
CA ALA A 288 4.67 -4.26 22.90
C ALA A 288 5.17 -4.09 21.46
N ARG A 289 5.14 -5.15 20.64
CA ARG A 289 5.55 -5.12 19.24
C ARG A 289 4.52 -4.50 18.29
N PHE A 290 3.27 -4.27 18.74
CA PHE A 290 2.19 -3.69 17.92
C PHE A 290 2.56 -2.31 17.36
N CYS A 291 2.31 -2.08 16.08
CA CYS A 291 2.51 -0.78 15.42
C CYS A 291 1.18 0.00 15.38
N PRO A 292 0.97 0.99 16.26
CA PRO A 292 -0.28 1.74 16.26
C PRO A 292 -0.39 2.64 15.02
N HIS A 293 -1.63 2.98 14.66
CA HIS A 293 -1.93 3.87 13.53
C HIS A 293 -1.12 5.18 13.57
N LYS A 294 -1.04 5.82 14.74
CA LYS A 294 -0.30 7.08 14.91
C LYS A 294 1.15 6.97 14.47
N ARG A 295 1.82 5.86 14.79
CA ARG A 295 3.21 5.62 14.40
C ARG A 295 3.36 5.48 12.87
N LEU A 296 2.47 4.69 12.26
CA LEU A 296 2.47 4.52 10.80
C LEU A 296 2.13 5.83 10.09
N ASN A 297 1.13 6.57 10.59
CA ASN A 297 0.74 7.84 9.99
C ASN A 297 1.81 8.92 10.09
N ASN A 298 2.58 8.96 11.17
CA ASN A 298 3.74 9.86 11.27
C ASN A 298 4.78 9.56 10.19
N ALA A 299 5.08 8.27 9.93
CA ALA A 299 5.95 7.88 8.83
C ALA A 299 5.33 8.17 7.46
N PHE A 300 4.01 7.99 7.30
CA PHE A 300 3.29 8.35 6.09
C PHE A 300 3.45 9.84 5.77
N MET A 301 3.25 10.71 6.75
CA MET A 301 3.37 12.17 6.58
C MET A 301 4.79 12.61 6.20
N LEU A 302 5.84 11.86 6.57
CA LEU A 302 7.22 12.15 6.14
C LEU A 302 7.43 11.94 4.63
N HIS A 303 6.61 11.11 4.01
CA HIS A 303 6.77 10.72 2.61
C HIS A 303 5.61 11.17 1.71
N ALA A 304 4.55 11.74 2.27
CA ALA A 304 3.40 12.25 1.53
C ALA A 304 3.56 13.71 1.16
N SER A 305 3.07 14.09 -0.03
CA SER A 305 2.90 15.49 -0.39
C SER A 305 1.74 16.10 0.40
N THR A 306 1.87 17.36 0.82
CA THR A 306 0.76 18.16 1.37
C THR A 306 -0.24 18.58 0.31
N SER A 307 0.06 18.34 -0.98
CA SER A 307 -0.79 18.67 -2.13
C SER A 307 -1.02 17.39 -2.96
N PRO A 308 -1.83 16.43 -2.47
CA PRO A 308 -2.08 15.19 -3.18
C PRO A 308 -2.92 15.44 -4.43
N PHE A 309 -2.61 14.73 -5.52
CA PHE A 309 -3.39 14.78 -6.75
C PHE A 309 -4.62 13.86 -6.61
N TYR A 310 -5.79 14.44 -6.45
CA TYR A 310 -7.04 13.73 -6.15
C TYR A 310 -7.45 12.67 -7.18
N PRO A 311 -7.23 12.85 -8.51
CA PRO A 311 -7.51 11.80 -9.48
C PRO A 311 -6.77 10.48 -9.20
N LEU A 312 -5.54 10.53 -8.63
CA LEU A 312 -4.83 9.32 -8.23
C LEU A 312 -5.50 8.62 -7.04
N PHE A 313 -5.98 9.41 -6.08
CA PHE A 313 -6.70 8.86 -4.93
C PHE A 313 -8.04 8.22 -5.35
N ALA A 314 -8.77 8.89 -6.25
CA ALA A 314 -9.99 8.35 -6.84
C ALA A 314 -9.74 7.04 -7.60
N ALA A 315 -8.64 6.95 -8.35
CA ALA A 315 -8.28 5.72 -9.05
C ALA A 315 -8.06 4.54 -8.10
N LEU A 316 -7.46 4.76 -6.91
CA LEU A 316 -7.30 3.73 -5.89
C LEU A 316 -8.63 3.26 -5.30
N ASP A 317 -9.55 4.19 -5.10
CA ASP A 317 -10.89 3.90 -4.61
C ASP A 317 -11.71 3.08 -5.64
N VAL A 318 -11.65 3.50 -6.91
CA VAL A 318 -12.27 2.75 -8.03
C VAL A 318 -11.63 1.38 -8.19
N ASN A 319 -10.29 1.28 -8.05
CA ASN A 319 -9.62 -0.02 -8.06
C ASN A 319 -10.17 -0.97 -7.00
N ALA A 320 -10.40 -0.50 -5.78
CA ALA A 320 -11.01 -1.30 -4.73
C ALA A 320 -12.43 -1.76 -5.12
N LYS A 321 -13.21 -0.87 -5.74
CA LYS A 321 -14.56 -1.21 -6.20
C LYS A 321 -14.58 -2.28 -7.29
N ILE A 322 -13.65 -2.20 -8.26
CA ILE A 322 -13.49 -3.21 -9.30
C ILE A 322 -13.17 -4.60 -8.69
N HIS A 323 -12.37 -4.64 -7.63
CA HIS A 323 -11.99 -5.88 -6.94
C HIS A 323 -13.05 -6.41 -5.95
N GLU A 324 -14.04 -5.60 -5.59
CA GLU A 324 -15.18 -6.10 -4.78
C GLU A 324 -16.01 -7.12 -5.57
N GLY A 325 -15.99 -7.03 -6.91
CA GLY A 325 -16.83 -7.81 -7.78
C GLY A 325 -18.23 -7.22 -7.95
N GLU A 326 -19.08 -7.91 -8.73
CA GLU A 326 -20.48 -7.54 -8.97
C GLU A 326 -21.39 -7.94 -7.79
#